data_1cb6987fe153ace5089df05eb0c05d77
#
_entry.id   1cb6987fe153ace5089df05eb0c05d77
#
_cell.length_a   1.000
_cell.length_b   1.000
_cell.length_c   1.000
_cell.angle_alpha   90.00
_cell.angle_beta   90.00
_cell.angle_gamma   90.00
#
_symmetry.space_group_name_H-M   'P 1'
#
loop_
_entity.id
_entity.type
_entity.pdbx_description
1 polymer ?
#
loop_
_entity_poly.entity_id
_entity_poly.type
_entity_poly.pdbx_seq_one_letter_code
_entity_poly.pdbx_strand_id
1 'polypeptide(L)'
;MKDINITKTNFNDLADVGLESAEIYFIYGNKNYVCKYGKDNEIKFLIYDENENLVLSGVCKTNGESLEITKNNLVDNEHDAKLILLMILKEMIANTKD
;
A
#
# COMPACT_ATOMS: atom_id res chain seq x y z
N MET A 1 -17.32 -3.95 0.21
CA MET A 1 -16.14 -3.23 0.74
C MET A 1 -16.37 -1.73 0.65
N LYS A 2 -15.90 -0.97 1.64
CA LYS A 2 -16.00 0.48 1.62
C LYS A 2 -15.05 1.08 0.59
N ASP A 3 -15.36 2.29 0.13
CA ASP A 3 -14.53 2.96 -0.86
C ASP A 3 -13.22 3.45 -0.25
N ILE A 4 -12.17 3.38 -1.07
CA ILE A 4 -10.86 3.93 -0.72
C ILE A 4 -10.69 5.23 -1.49
N ASN A 5 -10.32 6.30 -0.78
CA ASN A 5 -10.06 7.58 -1.37
C ASN A 5 -8.62 8.00 -1.08
N ILE A 6 -7.78 7.93 -2.10
CA ILE A 6 -6.37 8.32 -1.98
C ILE A 6 -6.29 9.84 -2.02
N THR A 7 -5.74 10.44 -0.97
CA THR A 7 -5.69 11.89 -0.82
C THR A 7 -4.35 12.51 -1.14
N LYS A 8 -3.27 11.74 -0.98
CA LYS A 8 -1.93 12.27 -1.21
C LYS A 8 -0.94 11.13 -1.40
N THR A 9 0.01 11.30 -2.29
CA THR A 9 1.10 10.35 -2.50
C THR A 9 2.43 11.11 -2.48
N ASN A 10 3.34 10.68 -1.60
CA ASN A 10 4.69 11.22 -1.49
C ASN A 10 5.68 10.14 -1.92
N PHE A 11 6.46 10.44 -2.95
CA PHE A 11 7.52 9.55 -3.40
C PHE A 11 8.83 9.91 -2.74
N ASN A 12 9.53 8.89 -2.23
CA ASN A 12 10.91 9.01 -1.80
C ASN A 12 11.74 8.21 -2.81
N ASP A 13 12.42 8.93 -3.67
CA ASP A 13 13.20 8.31 -4.74
C ASP A 13 14.64 8.05 -4.25
N LEU A 14 14.96 6.79 -4.09
CA LEU A 14 16.32 6.34 -3.76
C LEU A 14 16.94 5.68 -5.00
N ALA A 15 16.85 6.37 -6.14
CA ALA A 15 17.28 5.85 -7.43
C ALA A 15 18.73 5.39 -7.43
N ASP A 16 19.60 6.05 -6.66
CA ASP A 16 21.02 5.72 -6.59
C ASP A 16 21.28 4.32 -6.02
N VAL A 17 20.36 3.79 -5.24
CA VAL A 17 20.48 2.46 -4.64
C VAL A 17 19.46 1.48 -5.19
N GLY A 18 18.69 1.89 -6.21
CA GLY A 18 17.70 1.02 -6.84
C GLY A 18 16.45 0.76 -6.01
N LEU A 19 16.25 1.53 -4.94
CA LEU A 19 15.07 1.40 -4.09
C LEU A 19 14.05 2.46 -4.44
N GLU A 20 12.78 2.07 -4.44
CA GLU A 20 11.66 2.98 -4.56
C GLU A 20 10.83 2.90 -3.30
N SER A 21 10.46 4.03 -2.75
CA SER A 21 9.55 4.07 -1.61
C SER A 21 8.60 5.23 -1.72
N ALA A 22 7.46 5.10 -1.05
CA ALA A 22 6.44 6.13 -1.06
C ALA A 22 5.56 6.02 0.17
N GLU A 23 4.88 7.11 0.48
CA GLU A 23 3.81 7.13 1.47
C GLU A 23 2.53 7.51 0.76
N ILE A 24 1.51 6.68 0.86
CA ILE A 24 0.21 6.91 0.23
C ILE A 24 -0.81 7.14 1.34
N TYR A 25 -1.38 8.33 1.38
CA TYR A 25 -2.38 8.69 2.37
C TYR A 25 -3.76 8.46 1.77
N PHE A 26 -4.63 7.79 2.51
CA PHE A 26 -5.97 7.49 2.03
C PHE A 26 -6.99 7.48 3.15
N ILE A 27 -8.25 7.62 2.77
CA ILE A 27 -9.39 7.53 3.67
C ILE A 27 -10.15 6.24 3.36
N TYR A 28 -10.44 5.48 4.39
CA TYR A 28 -11.23 4.26 4.29
C TYR A 28 -12.16 4.18 5.49
N GLY A 29 -13.47 4.06 5.23
CA GLY A 29 -14.47 4.02 6.30
C GLY A 29 -14.45 5.25 7.19
N ASN A 30 -14.25 6.44 6.62
CA ASN A 30 -14.19 7.74 7.31
C ASN A 30 -13.01 7.87 8.29
N LYS A 31 -11.98 7.04 8.12
CA LYS A 31 -10.76 7.10 8.90
C LYS A 31 -9.57 7.31 8.00
N ASN A 32 -8.54 7.94 8.52
CA ASN A 32 -7.31 8.23 7.78
C ASN A 32 -6.27 7.14 8.02
N TYR A 33 -5.63 6.74 6.93
CA TYR A 33 -4.56 5.73 6.96
C TYR A 33 -3.39 6.20 6.11
N VAL A 34 -2.24 5.62 6.37
CA VAL A 34 -1.07 5.79 5.52
C VAL A 34 -0.50 4.43 5.18
N CYS A 35 -0.22 4.23 3.89
CA CYS A 35 0.48 3.04 3.42
C CYS A 35 1.93 3.41 3.14
N LYS A 36 2.85 2.73 3.80
CA LYS A 36 4.27 2.82 3.48
C LYS A 36 4.57 1.73 2.47
N TYR A 37 4.91 2.17 1.27
CA TYR A 37 5.19 1.31 0.13
C TYR A 37 6.69 1.25 -0.09
N GLY A 38 7.21 0.05 -0.28
CA GLY A 38 8.61 -0.13 -0.61
C GLY A 38 8.77 -1.14 -1.72
N LYS A 39 9.64 -0.85 -2.69
CA LYS A 39 9.95 -1.75 -3.79
C LYS A 39 11.45 -1.96 -3.85
N ASP A 40 11.84 -3.21 -3.75
CA ASP A 40 13.22 -3.68 -3.85
C ASP A 40 13.17 -4.97 -4.67
N ASN A 41 13.59 -6.10 -4.12
CA ASN A 41 13.42 -7.41 -4.77
C ASN A 41 11.94 -7.81 -4.84
N GLU A 42 11.16 -7.29 -3.92
CA GLU A 42 9.71 -7.49 -3.89
C GLU A 42 9.04 -6.20 -3.43
N ILE A 43 7.71 -6.15 -3.55
CA ILE A 43 6.93 -4.99 -3.15
C ILE A 43 6.33 -5.27 -1.78
N LYS A 44 6.52 -4.33 -0.83
CA LYS A 44 5.98 -4.42 0.52
C LYS A 44 5.01 -3.28 0.78
N PHE A 45 3.93 -3.61 1.48
CA PHE A 45 2.90 -2.65 1.88
C PHE A 45 2.73 -2.70 3.39
N LEU A 46 2.80 -1.56 4.05
CA LEU A 46 2.57 -1.43 5.49
C LEU A 46 1.57 -0.31 5.71
N ILE A 47 0.36 -0.66 6.16
CA ILE A 47 -0.70 0.33 6.39
C ILE A 47 -0.86 0.59 7.87
N TYR A 48 -0.77 1.86 8.24
CA TYR A 48 -0.89 2.33 9.62
C TYR A 48 -2.13 3.19 9.78
N ASP A 49 -2.74 3.12 10.96
CA ASP A 49 -3.86 3.99 11.31
C ASP A 49 -3.37 5.33 11.87
N GLU A 50 -4.30 6.17 12.34
CA GLU A 50 -3.98 7.49 12.87
C GLU A 50 -3.15 7.44 14.15
N ASN A 51 -3.17 6.32 14.86
CA ASN A 51 -2.39 6.10 16.08
C ASN A 51 -1.07 5.38 15.83
N GLU A 52 -0.67 5.28 14.54
CA GLU A 52 0.57 4.62 14.12
C GLU A 52 0.58 3.11 14.42
N ASN A 53 -0.58 2.49 14.51
CA ASN A 53 -0.69 1.04 14.64
C ASN A 53 -0.72 0.40 13.27
N LEU A 54 0.07 -0.65 13.07
CA LEU A 54 0.05 -1.42 11.83
C LEU A 54 -1.23 -2.24 11.78
N VAL A 55 -2.08 -1.98 10.78
CA VAL A 55 -3.39 -2.62 10.66
C VAL A 55 -3.52 -3.55 9.46
N LEU A 56 -2.68 -3.37 8.45
CA LEU A 56 -2.69 -4.24 7.28
C LEU A 56 -1.30 -4.27 6.68
N SER A 57 -0.84 -5.43 6.29
CA SER A 57 0.42 -5.53 5.57
C SER A 57 0.38 -6.66 4.56
N GLY A 58 1.18 -6.54 3.53
CA GLY A 58 1.28 -7.53 2.48
C GLY A 58 2.57 -7.41 1.70
N VAL A 59 2.83 -8.42 0.91
CA VAL A 59 4.02 -8.50 0.08
C VAL A 59 3.65 -9.16 -1.24
N CYS A 60 4.26 -8.71 -2.33
CA CYS A 60 4.08 -9.34 -3.63
C CYS A 60 5.35 -9.22 -4.46
N LYS A 61 5.38 -9.94 -5.57
CA LYS A 61 6.49 -9.83 -6.53
C LYS A 61 6.41 -8.51 -7.28
N THR A 62 7.52 -8.08 -7.85
CA THR A 62 7.62 -6.77 -8.53
C THR A 62 6.65 -6.61 -9.71
N ASN A 63 6.16 -7.72 -10.27
CA ASN A 63 5.14 -7.70 -11.33
C ASN A 63 3.71 -7.67 -10.79
N GLY A 64 3.54 -7.60 -9.46
CA GLY A 64 2.22 -7.61 -8.82
C GLY A 64 1.65 -9.00 -8.56
N GLU A 65 2.36 -10.05 -8.96
CA GLU A 65 1.90 -11.42 -8.73
C GLU A 65 2.20 -11.90 -7.31
N SER A 66 1.52 -12.95 -6.90
CA SER A 66 1.73 -13.64 -5.62
C SER A 66 1.54 -12.72 -4.41
N LEU A 67 0.53 -11.85 -4.48
CA LEU A 67 0.21 -10.97 -3.35
C LEU A 67 -0.22 -11.80 -2.15
N GLU A 68 0.50 -11.65 -1.05
CA GLU A 68 0.21 -12.32 0.21
C GLU A 68 -0.09 -11.29 1.29
N ILE A 69 -1.13 -11.53 2.08
CA ILE A 69 -1.46 -10.71 3.23
C ILE A 69 -0.68 -11.26 4.42
N THR A 70 0.14 -10.41 5.03
CA THR A 70 0.97 -10.80 6.19
C THR A 70 0.37 -10.38 7.52
N LYS A 71 -0.52 -9.38 7.49
CA LYS A 71 -1.30 -8.98 8.66
C LYS A 71 -2.59 -8.32 8.20
N ASN A 72 -3.72 -8.64 8.85
CA ASN A 72 -5.00 -8.02 8.53
C ASN A 72 -5.82 -7.79 9.80
N ASN A 73 -5.80 -6.54 10.29
CA ASN A 73 -6.68 -6.07 11.36
C ASN A 73 -7.59 -4.93 10.86
N LEU A 74 -7.70 -4.78 9.53
CA LEU A 74 -8.44 -3.67 8.94
C LEU A 74 -9.78 -4.09 8.38
N VAL A 75 -9.85 -5.25 7.72
CA VAL A 75 -11.06 -5.74 7.07
C VAL A 75 -11.38 -7.16 7.50
N ASP A 76 -12.61 -7.62 7.20
CA ASP A 76 -13.13 -8.89 7.70
C ASP A 76 -12.56 -10.12 7.00
N ASN A 77 -12.03 -9.95 5.79
CA ASN A 77 -11.56 -11.10 5.02
C ASN A 77 -10.34 -10.74 4.18
N GLU A 78 -9.63 -11.79 3.77
CA GLU A 78 -8.40 -11.65 2.99
C GLU A 78 -8.64 -11.07 1.59
N HIS A 79 -9.78 -11.39 1.00
CA HIS A 79 -10.12 -10.88 -0.33
C HIS A 79 -10.16 -9.36 -0.36
N ASP A 80 -10.85 -8.75 0.62
CA ASP A 80 -10.94 -7.29 0.71
C ASP A 80 -9.57 -6.68 1.04
N ALA A 81 -8.77 -7.34 1.87
CA ALA A 81 -7.41 -6.88 2.16
C ALA A 81 -6.57 -6.84 0.89
N LYS A 82 -6.63 -7.86 0.06
CA LYS A 82 -5.92 -7.89 -1.22
C LYS A 82 -6.40 -6.79 -2.16
N LEU A 83 -7.71 -6.52 -2.20
CA LEU A 83 -8.25 -5.45 -3.04
C LEU A 83 -7.70 -4.08 -2.64
N ILE A 84 -7.59 -3.82 -1.34
CA ILE A 84 -7.01 -2.57 -0.84
C ILE A 84 -5.56 -2.41 -1.34
N LEU A 85 -4.76 -3.45 -1.17
CA LEU A 85 -3.36 -3.39 -1.60
C LEU A 85 -3.21 -3.29 -3.11
N LEU A 86 -4.08 -3.94 -3.88
CA LEU A 86 -4.07 -3.84 -5.34
C LEU A 86 -4.46 -2.45 -5.82
N MET A 87 -5.40 -1.78 -5.15
CA MET A 87 -5.75 -0.41 -5.47
C MET A 87 -4.59 0.53 -5.22
N ILE A 88 -3.86 0.33 -4.12
CA ILE A 88 -2.67 1.12 -3.82
C ILE A 88 -1.57 0.86 -4.86
N LEU A 89 -1.33 -0.39 -5.22
CA LEU A 89 -0.35 -0.75 -6.24
C LEU A 89 -0.68 -0.11 -7.58
N LYS A 90 -1.96 -0.13 -7.96
CA LYS A 90 -2.42 0.50 -9.20
C LYS A 90 -2.15 1.99 -9.20
N GLU A 91 -2.38 2.66 -8.08
CA GLU A 91 -2.07 4.09 -7.93
C GLU A 91 -0.57 4.34 -8.07
N MET A 92 0.26 3.50 -7.49
CA MET A 92 1.72 3.62 -7.60
C MET A 92 2.18 3.47 -9.04
N ILE A 93 1.65 2.48 -9.75
CA ILE A 93 1.99 2.26 -11.16
C ILE A 93 1.58 3.48 -12.00
N ALA A 94 0.40 4.03 -11.75
CA ALA A 94 -0.09 5.20 -12.48
C ALA A 94 0.80 6.43 -12.26
N ASN A 95 1.34 6.60 -11.05
CA ASN A 95 2.18 7.75 -10.70
C ASN A 95 3.64 7.62 -11.14
N THR A 96 4.12 6.39 -11.37
CA THR A 96 5.49 6.17 -11.83
C THR A 96 5.61 6.17 -13.35
N LYS A 97 4.50 6.30 -14.02
CA LYS A 97 4.46 6.28 -15.50
C LYS A 97 4.69 7.68 -16.02
N ASP A 98 5.72 7.84 -16.81
CA ASP A 98 6.03 9.10 -17.49
C ASP A 98 5.18 9.29 -18.74
#